data_e7be713033f3a313b402f6361834663d
#
_entry.id   e7be713033f3a313b402f6361834663d
#
_cell.length_a   1.000
_cell.length_b   1.000
_cell.length_c   1.000
_cell.angle_alpha   90.00
_cell.angle_beta   90.00
_cell.angle_gamma   90.00
#
_symmetry.space_group_name_H-M   'P 1'
#
loop_
_entity.id
_entity.type
_entity.pdbx_description
1 polymer ?
#
loop_
_entity_poly.entity_id
_entity_poly.type
_entity_poly.pdbx_seq_one_letter_code
_entity_poly.pdbx_strand_id
1 'polypeptide(L)'
;MSSADETLEKIRTTVEQETPDDIEIASVTFEGPELVIYTPDARKVANHDRLVPNLAQTLQKRINVRPTQGALVDEQRARDEIASTIPEAAGVQNLDFDHDTGEVFIEAEKPGLVIGRHGETLDEISASVGWTPEVVRTPPMESSTVSNVRNFLKQERTDRRELLERVGRQINRPTTSDADWVRLTTLGCCREVGRASFILSTPESRILIDCGDKPGAEGEVPYLQVPEALAAGPNSIDAVVLTHAHLDHSALIPILFKYGYDG
;
A
#
# COMPACT_ATOMS: atom_id res chain seq x y z
N MET A 1 24.29 -2.01 -7.03
CA MET A 1 22.88 -1.53 -7.16
C MET A 1 22.04 -2.76 -7.42
N SER A 2 20.89 -2.88 -6.76
CA SER A 2 19.98 -3.99 -7.07
C SER A 2 19.31 -3.73 -8.42
N SER A 3 18.80 -4.77 -9.07
CA SER A 3 18.07 -4.62 -10.34
C SER A 3 16.80 -3.74 -10.21
N ALA A 4 16.26 -3.67 -9.01
CA ALA A 4 15.15 -2.76 -8.68
C ALA A 4 15.59 -1.29 -8.62
N ASP A 5 16.81 -1.01 -8.16
CA ASP A 5 17.36 0.35 -8.13
C ASP A 5 17.59 0.88 -9.55
N GLU A 6 18.03 0.02 -10.48
CA GLU A 6 18.18 0.40 -11.90
C GLU A 6 16.82 0.71 -12.55
N THR A 7 15.78 -0.04 -12.19
CA THR A 7 14.42 0.24 -12.65
C THR A 7 13.93 1.58 -12.12
N LEU A 8 14.17 1.85 -10.84
CA LEU A 8 13.76 3.11 -10.21
C LEU A 8 14.47 4.32 -10.82
N GLU A 9 15.77 4.22 -11.12
CA GLU A 9 16.53 5.28 -11.80
C GLU A 9 16.01 5.57 -13.22
N LYS A 10 15.63 4.55 -13.99
CA LYS A 10 14.98 4.74 -15.30
C LYS A 10 13.64 5.44 -15.16
N ILE A 11 12.83 5.05 -14.18
CA ILE A 11 11.55 5.68 -13.90
C ILE A 11 11.76 7.14 -13.48
N ARG A 12 12.72 7.40 -12.60
CA ARG A 12 13.06 8.77 -12.17
C ARG A 12 13.44 9.65 -13.36
N THR A 13 14.29 9.16 -14.24
CA THR A 13 14.67 9.90 -15.46
C THR A 13 13.45 10.21 -16.33
N THR A 14 12.52 9.25 -16.47
CA THR A 14 11.27 9.47 -17.23
C THR A 14 10.38 10.49 -16.54
N VAL A 15 10.24 10.45 -15.22
CA VAL A 15 9.47 11.44 -14.44
C VAL A 15 10.06 12.83 -14.62
N GLU A 16 11.39 12.99 -14.52
CA GLU A 16 12.07 14.27 -14.70
C GLU A 16 11.90 14.81 -16.14
N GLN A 17 11.91 13.94 -17.15
CA GLN A 17 11.71 14.34 -18.56
C GLN A 17 10.29 14.77 -18.91
N GLU A 18 9.30 14.13 -18.29
CA GLU A 18 7.88 14.42 -18.54
C GLU A 18 7.35 15.56 -17.65
N THR A 19 8.12 15.96 -16.62
CA THR A 19 7.75 17.03 -15.68
C THR A 19 8.21 18.38 -16.23
N PRO A 20 7.36 19.43 -16.18
CA PRO A 20 7.78 20.79 -16.55
C PRO A 20 8.96 21.30 -15.74
N ASP A 21 9.84 22.11 -16.38
CA ASP A 21 11.07 22.64 -15.78
C ASP A 21 10.86 23.49 -14.49
N ASP A 22 9.65 23.99 -14.26
CA ASP A 22 9.28 24.78 -13.09
C ASP A 22 8.79 23.94 -11.89
N ILE A 23 8.79 22.61 -12.03
CA ILE A 23 8.43 21.66 -10.98
C ILE A 23 9.66 20.83 -10.61
N GLU A 24 10.10 20.94 -9.37
CA GLU A 24 11.24 20.18 -8.86
C GLU A 24 10.78 18.80 -8.35
N ILE A 25 11.48 17.74 -8.75
CA ILE A 25 11.31 16.37 -8.23
C ILE A 25 12.42 16.08 -7.23
N ALA A 26 12.06 15.96 -5.95
CA ALA A 26 13.02 15.68 -4.89
C ALA A 26 13.44 14.20 -4.87
N SER A 27 12.47 13.29 -4.93
CA SER A 27 12.74 11.85 -4.99
C SER A 27 11.54 11.08 -5.56
N VAL A 28 11.84 9.85 -6.00
CA VAL A 28 10.85 8.89 -6.49
C VAL A 28 11.11 7.57 -5.78
N THR A 29 10.06 6.93 -5.26
CA THR A 29 10.16 5.63 -4.58
C THR A 29 8.95 4.75 -4.90
N PHE A 30 9.08 3.45 -4.58
CA PHE A 30 7.93 2.54 -4.64
C PHE A 30 7.32 2.36 -3.26
N GLU A 31 6.00 2.41 -3.15
CA GLU A 31 5.26 1.98 -1.98
C GLU A 31 4.23 0.92 -2.40
N GLY A 32 4.55 -0.36 -2.17
CA GLY A 32 3.78 -1.45 -2.72
C GLY A 32 3.69 -1.37 -4.26
N PRO A 33 2.47 -1.40 -4.83
CA PRO A 33 2.28 -1.30 -6.28
C PRO A 33 2.34 0.14 -6.82
N GLU A 34 2.42 1.15 -5.94
CA GLU A 34 2.35 2.55 -6.29
C GLU A 34 3.74 3.18 -6.42
N LEU A 35 3.83 4.18 -7.28
CA LEU A 35 5.00 5.04 -7.42
C LEU A 35 4.71 6.35 -6.67
N VAL A 36 5.53 6.67 -5.68
CA VAL A 36 5.40 7.90 -4.91
C VAL A 36 6.46 8.90 -5.37
N ILE A 37 6.02 10.10 -5.74
CA ILE A 37 6.86 11.22 -6.18
C ILE A 37 6.84 12.28 -5.08
N TYR A 38 7.99 12.56 -4.49
CA TYR A 38 8.15 13.64 -3.53
C TYR A 38 8.61 14.91 -4.21
N THR A 39 7.92 16.02 -3.97
CA THR A 39 8.21 17.32 -4.59
C THR A 39 7.96 18.48 -3.62
N PRO A 40 8.78 19.53 -3.61
CA PRO A 40 8.45 20.77 -2.93
C PRO A 40 7.31 21.54 -3.61
N ASP A 41 7.04 21.23 -4.87
CA ASP A 41 6.08 21.91 -5.73
C ASP A 41 4.71 21.17 -5.86
N ALA A 42 4.30 20.40 -4.83
CA ALA A 42 3.07 19.59 -4.87
C ALA A 42 1.84 20.41 -5.31
N ARG A 43 1.75 21.69 -4.91
CA ARG A 43 0.67 22.60 -5.35
C ARG A 43 0.70 22.88 -6.86
N LYS A 44 1.89 23.02 -7.46
CA LYS A 44 2.01 23.23 -8.92
C LYS A 44 1.59 21.96 -9.65
N VAL A 45 1.98 20.78 -9.11
CA VAL A 45 1.55 19.48 -9.66
C VAL A 45 0.02 19.34 -9.62
N ALA A 46 -0.62 19.66 -8.48
CA ALA A 46 -2.08 19.62 -8.33
C ALA A 46 -2.80 20.55 -9.32
N ASN A 47 -2.21 21.71 -9.64
CA ASN A 47 -2.75 22.65 -10.62
C ASN A 47 -2.48 22.26 -12.09
N HIS A 48 -1.74 21.17 -12.31
CA HIS A 48 -1.38 20.71 -13.66
C HIS A 48 -2.20 19.48 -14.06
N ASP A 49 -3.43 19.69 -14.50
CA ASP A 49 -4.50 18.69 -14.74
C ASP A 49 -4.07 17.39 -15.45
N ARG A 50 -3.02 17.43 -16.28
CA ARG A 50 -2.59 16.29 -17.10
C ARG A 50 -1.28 15.66 -16.72
N LEU A 51 -0.51 16.24 -15.80
CA LEU A 51 0.82 15.74 -15.48
C LEU A 51 0.75 14.33 -14.86
N VAL A 52 0.02 14.18 -13.77
CA VAL A 52 -0.11 12.88 -13.08
C VAL A 52 -0.79 11.80 -13.96
N PRO A 53 -1.90 12.09 -14.67
CA PRO A 53 -2.48 11.15 -15.63
C PRO A 53 -1.52 10.73 -16.76
N ASN A 54 -0.75 11.65 -17.33
CA ASN A 54 0.22 11.34 -18.38
C ASN A 54 1.35 10.44 -17.85
N LEU A 55 1.93 10.80 -16.69
CA LEU A 55 2.94 9.98 -16.05
C LEU A 55 2.41 8.57 -15.72
N ALA A 56 1.18 8.46 -15.20
CA ALA A 56 0.55 7.18 -14.91
C ALA A 56 0.36 6.34 -16.17
N GLN A 57 0.01 6.95 -17.30
CA GLN A 57 -0.13 6.28 -18.58
C GLN A 57 1.22 5.86 -19.16
N THR A 58 2.23 6.73 -19.12
CA THR A 58 3.59 6.44 -19.62
C THR A 58 4.25 5.32 -18.83
N LEU A 59 4.17 5.38 -17.49
CA LEU A 59 4.83 4.43 -16.60
C LEU A 59 3.99 3.18 -16.32
N GLN A 60 2.72 3.14 -16.74
CA GLN A 60 1.77 2.06 -16.45
C GLN A 60 1.68 1.72 -14.96
N LYS A 61 1.71 2.78 -14.11
CA LYS A 61 1.69 2.67 -12.64
C LYS A 61 0.73 3.68 -12.04
N ARG A 62 0.20 3.35 -10.86
CA ARG A 62 -0.46 4.34 -10.03
C ARG A 62 0.59 5.30 -9.49
N ILE A 63 0.31 6.59 -9.55
CA ILE A 63 1.21 7.64 -9.07
C ILE A 63 0.53 8.37 -7.94
N ASN A 64 1.25 8.48 -6.84
CA ASN A 64 0.92 9.33 -5.72
C ASN A 64 1.96 10.46 -5.63
N VAL A 65 1.51 11.69 -5.43
CA VAL A 65 2.39 12.86 -5.31
C VAL A 65 2.31 13.36 -3.87
N ARG A 66 3.46 13.43 -3.22
CA ARG A 66 3.56 13.91 -1.84
C ARG A 66 4.47 15.12 -1.74
N PRO A 67 4.13 16.08 -0.89
CA PRO A 67 4.98 17.22 -0.62
C PRO A 67 6.22 16.81 0.17
N THR A 68 7.34 17.51 -0.05
CA THR A 68 8.45 17.45 0.90
C THR A 68 8.12 18.23 2.18
N GLN A 69 8.69 17.83 3.31
CA GLN A 69 8.38 18.44 4.63
C GLN A 69 8.48 19.97 4.64
N GLY A 70 9.42 20.56 3.90
CA GLY A 70 9.60 22.02 3.84
C GLY A 70 8.53 22.80 3.04
N ALA A 71 7.66 22.09 2.31
CA ALA A 71 6.62 22.70 1.45
C ALA A 71 5.24 22.74 2.10
N LEU A 72 5.09 22.14 3.29
CA LEU A 72 3.82 22.03 3.99
C LEU A 72 3.40 23.35 4.62
N VAL A 73 2.13 23.68 4.52
CA VAL A 73 1.52 24.77 5.29
C VAL A 73 1.37 24.34 6.75
N ASP A 74 1.47 25.30 7.67
CA ASP A 74 1.20 25.10 9.10
C ASP A 74 -0.17 24.43 9.32
N GLU A 75 -0.22 23.45 10.26
CA GLU A 75 -1.43 22.67 10.52
C GLU A 75 -2.66 23.50 10.82
N GLN A 76 -2.53 24.56 11.63
CA GLN A 76 -3.71 25.35 12.02
C GLN A 76 -4.30 26.04 10.80
N ARG A 77 -3.46 26.62 9.97
CA ARG A 77 -3.88 27.24 8.72
C ARG A 77 -4.46 26.21 7.74
N ALA A 78 -3.86 25.03 7.66
CA ALA A 78 -4.39 23.94 6.85
C ALA A 78 -5.78 23.48 7.35
N ARG A 79 -5.99 23.37 8.66
CA ARG A 79 -7.29 23.05 9.25
C ARG A 79 -8.37 24.05 8.85
N ASP A 80 -8.06 25.33 8.97
CA ASP A 80 -9.00 26.41 8.66
C ASP A 80 -9.38 26.40 7.17
N GLU A 81 -8.41 26.20 6.29
CA GLU A 81 -8.61 26.13 4.83
C GLU A 81 -9.41 24.88 4.43
N ILE A 82 -9.06 23.71 4.94
CA ILE A 82 -9.80 22.46 4.71
C ILE A 82 -11.25 22.60 5.19
N ALA A 83 -11.46 23.17 6.39
CA ALA A 83 -12.80 23.37 6.94
C ALA A 83 -13.64 24.34 6.09
N SER A 84 -13.01 25.32 5.45
CA SER A 84 -13.72 26.28 4.58
C SER A 84 -14.06 25.68 3.20
N THR A 85 -13.26 24.72 2.71
CA THR A 85 -13.41 24.09 1.40
C THR A 85 -14.46 22.97 1.44
N ILE A 86 -14.53 22.21 2.54
CA ILE A 86 -15.45 21.08 2.67
C ILE A 86 -16.83 21.53 3.11
N PRO A 87 -17.93 21.10 2.42
CA PRO A 87 -19.29 21.43 2.88
C PRO A 87 -19.58 20.86 4.28
N GLU A 88 -20.23 21.64 5.14
CA GLU A 88 -20.66 21.19 6.49
C GLU A 88 -21.45 19.88 6.46
N ALA A 89 -22.24 19.66 5.39
CA ALA A 89 -23.02 18.44 5.17
C ALA A 89 -22.17 17.17 5.03
N ALA A 90 -20.85 17.27 4.84
CA ALA A 90 -19.92 16.14 4.81
C ALA A 90 -19.73 15.52 6.20
N GLY A 91 -19.95 16.27 7.27
CA GLY A 91 -19.83 15.81 8.65
C GLY A 91 -18.39 15.43 8.99
N VAL A 92 -17.43 16.34 8.77
CA VAL A 92 -16.03 16.11 9.15
C VAL A 92 -15.92 16.03 10.66
N GLN A 93 -15.39 14.92 11.17
CA GLN A 93 -15.25 14.65 12.60
C GLN A 93 -13.82 14.89 13.08
N ASN A 94 -12.81 14.61 12.24
CA ASN A 94 -11.41 14.74 12.61
C ASN A 94 -10.53 15.05 11.41
N LEU A 95 -9.44 15.80 11.65
CA LEU A 95 -8.32 16.01 10.74
C LEU A 95 -7.04 15.58 11.45
N ASP A 96 -6.33 14.61 10.88
CA ASP A 96 -5.11 14.05 11.43
C ASP A 96 -3.97 14.22 10.42
N PHE A 97 -2.90 14.92 10.83
CA PHE A 97 -1.78 15.30 9.97
C PHE A 97 -0.61 14.36 10.17
N ASP A 98 -0.07 13.86 9.07
CA ASP A 98 1.14 13.06 9.05
C ASP A 98 2.28 13.86 8.42
N HIS A 99 3.16 14.39 9.25
CA HIS A 99 4.31 15.20 8.81
C HIS A 99 5.37 14.41 8.06
N ASP A 100 5.44 13.09 8.28
CA ASP A 100 6.43 12.24 7.62
C ASP A 100 6.08 11.97 6.16
N THR A 101 4.78 11.85 5.86
CA THR A 101 4.27 11.62 4.50
C THR A 101 3.71 12.88 3.85
N GLY A 102 3.45 13.93 4.61
CA GLY A 102 2.74 15.12 4.14
C GLY A 102 1.27 14.87 3.83
N GLU A 103 0.68 13.86 4.47
CA GLU A 103 -0.73 13.48 4.29
C GLU A 103 -1.61 14.08 5.39
N VAL A 104 -2.86 14.40 5.05
CA VAL A 104 -3.91 14.75 6.01
C VAL A 104 -5.08 13.79 5.88
N PHE A 105 -5.35 13.05 6.96
CA PHE A 105 -6.49 12.13 7.02
C PHE A 105 -7.74 12.89 7.44
N ILE A 106 -8.73 12.94 6.55
CA ILE A 106 -10.01 13.63 6.75
C ILE A 106 -11.05 12.58 7.08
N GLU A 107 -11.43 12.49 8.36
CA GLU A 107 -12.49 11.58 8.79
C GLU A 107 -13.86 12.24 8.65
N ALA A 108 -14.73 11.67 7.81
CA ALA A 108 -16.04 12.24 7.50
C ALA A 108 -17.16 11.19 7.43
N GLU A 109 -18.39 11.61 7.79
CA GLU A 109 -19.58 10.76 7.69
C GLU A 109 -19.96 10.47 6.24
N LYS A 110 -19.76 11.45 5.35
CA LYS A 110 -20.08 11.37 3.93
C LYS A 110 -18.84 11.63 3.07
N PRO A 111 -17.96 10.66 2.91
CA PRO A 111 -16.71 10.79 2.14
C PRO A 111 -16.89 11.36 0.74
N GLY A 112 -17.98 11.00 0.07
CA GLY A 112 -18.25 11.49 -1.29
C GLY A 112 -18.39 13.01 -1.41
N LEU A 113 -18.80 13.71 -0.34
CA LEU A 113 -18.86 15.18 -0.31
C LEU A 113 -17.49 15.82 -0.07
N VAL A 114 -16.57 15.09 0.57
CA VAL A 114 -15.18 15.51 0.75
C VAL A 114 -14.39 15.30 -0.54
N ILE A 115 -14.64 14.18 -1.24
CA ILE A 115 -13.96 13.86 -2.51
C ILE A 115 -14.39 14.83 -3.62
N GLY A 116 -15.67 15.20 -3.65
CA GLY A 116 -16.22 16.02 -4.72
C GLY A 116 -16.45 15.25 -6.03
N ARG A 117 -16.84 15.94 -7.07
CA ARG A 117 -17.02 15.34 -8.40
C ARG A 117 -15.65 15.09 -9.02
N HIS A 118 -15.39 13.84 -9.39
CA HIS A 118 -14.11 13.43 -10.00
C HIS A 118 -12.85 13.77 -9.17
N GLY A 119 -12.99 14.06 -7.87
CA GLY A 119 -11.87 14.43 -7.00
C GLY A 119 -11.61 15.94 -6.89
N GLU A 120 -12.41 16.78 -7.53
CA GLU A 120 -12.21 18.25 -7.60
C GLU A 120 -11.96 18.90 -6.23
N THR A 121 -12.70 18.49 -5.18
CA THR A 121 -12.52 19.06 -3.85
C THR A 121 -11.18 18.64 -3.20
N LEU A 122 -10.74 17.40 -3.44
CA LEU A 122 -9.44 16.94 -2.95
C LEU A 122 -8.28 17.66 -3.66
N ASP A 123 -8.40 17.87 -4.97
CA ASP A 123 -7.42 18.62 -5.75
C ASP A 123 -7.33 20.07 -5.28
N GLU A 124 -8.48 20.71 -5.01
CA GLU A 124 -8.56 22.06 -4.45
C GLU A 124 -7.88 22.15 -3.08
N ILE A 125 -8.15 21.19 -2.17
CA ILE A 125 -7.48 21.11 -0.87
C ILE A 125 -5.97 20.95 -1.06
N SER A 126 -5.52 19.99 -1.87
CA SER A 126 -4.09 19.78 -2.13
C SER A 126 -3.40 21.03 -2.66
N ALA A 127 -4.06 21.73 -3.60
CA ALA A 127 -3.53 22.96 -4.19
C ALA A 127 -3.46 24.12 -3.17
N SER A 128 -4.43 24.23 -2.24
CA SER A 128 -4.49 25.33 -1.28
C SER A 128 -3.52 25.14 -0.11
N VAL A 129 -3.45 23.92 0.46
CA VAL A 129 -2.67 23.67 1.69
C VAL A 129 -1.34 22.96 1.46
N GLY A 130 -1.16 22.29 0.31
CA GLY A 130 0.03 21.50 0.00
C GLY A 130 0.10 20.15 0.72
N TRP A 131 -0.86 19.82 1.56
CA TRP A 131 -1.02 18.50 2.17
C TRP A 131 -1.80 17.58 1.23
N THR A 132 -1.43 16.29 1.19
CA THR A 132 -2.13 15.28 0.40
C THR A 132 -3.34 14.77 1.21
N PRO A 133 -4.59 15.02 0.78
CA PRO A 133 -5.77 14.62 1.55
C PRO A 133 -6.11 13.13 1.31
N GLU A 134 -6.29 12.41 2.41
CA GLU A 134 -6.79 11.04 2.44
C GLU A 134 -8.13 10.97 3.18
N VAL A 135 -9.17 10.44 2.52
CA VAL A 135 -10.52 10.46 3.09
C VAL A 135 -10.84 9.14 3.77
N VAL A 136 -11.16 9.23 5.05
CA VAL A 136 -11.54 8.08 5.88
C VAL A 136 -13.00 8.21 6.30
N ARG A 137 -13.77 7.14 6.13
CA ARG A 137 -15.17 7.12 6.57
C ARG A 137 -15.28 7.01 8.08
N THR A 138 -16.06 7.87 8.70
CA THR A 138 -16.46 7.70 10.11
C THR A 138 -17.29 6.44 10.26
N PRO A 139 -16.98 5.54 11.22
CA PRO A 139 -17.78 4.35 11.47
C PRO A 139 -19.23 4.73 11.82
N PRO A 140 -20.23 4.00 11.32
CA PRO A 140 -21.64 4.31 11.60
C PRO A 140 -22.03 4.12 13.08
N MET A 141 -21.21 3.41 13.83
CA MET A 141 -21.32 3.23 15.28
C MET A 141 -19.94 3.35 15.92
N GLU A 142 -19.87 3.91 17.11
CA GLU A 142 -18.64 3.92 17.88
C GLU A 142 -18.13 2.50 18.13
N SER A 143 -16.86 2.27 17.83
CA SER A 143 -16.19 0.98 18.02
C SER A 143 -14.79 1.18 18.60
N SER A 144 -14.60 0.75 19.82
CA SER A 144 -13.29 0.78 20.47
C SER A 144 -12.26 -0.05 19.69
N THR A 145 -12.67 -1.15 19.07
CA THR A 145 -11.79 -1.97 18.22
C THR A 145 -11.31 -1.20 17.00
N VAL A 146 -12.22 -0.53 16.27
CA VAL A 146 -11.84 0.29 15.11
C VAL A 146 -10.91 1.44 15.52
N SER A 147 -11.22 2.12 16.63
CA SER A 147 -10.37 3.21 17.15
C SER A 147 -9.00 2.71 17.55
N ASN A 148 -8.90 1.58 18.23
CA ASN A 148 -7.63 0.98 18.63
C ASN A 148 -6.78 0.56 17.42
N VAL A 149 -7.39 -0.09 16.42
CA VAL A 149 -6.68 -0.47 15.19
C VAL A 149 -6.18 0.77 14.44
N ARG A 150 -7.00 1.81 14.31
CA ARG A 150 -6.59 3.08 13.66
C ARG A 150 -5.43 3.74 14.42
N ASN A 151 -5.50 3.80 15.75
CA ASN A 151 -4.43 4.36 16.56
C ASN A 151 -3.14 3.56 16.43
N PHE A 152 -3.22 2.22 16.44
CA PHE A 152 -2.07 1.34 16.19
C PHE A 152 -1.47 1.61 14.80
N LEU A 153 -2.28 1.62 13.75
CA LEU A 153 -1.82 1.91 12.39
C LEU A 153 -1.15 3.29 12.26
N LYS A 154 -1.59 4.26 13.05
CA LYS A 154 -0.96 5.58 13.12
C LYS A 154 0.42 5.53 13.81
N GLN A 155 0.54 4.79 14.89
CA GLN A 155 1.80 4.64 15.62
C GLN A 155 2.87 3.92 14.78
N GLU A 156 2.46 2.94 13.97
CA GLU A 156 3.34 2.11 13.15
C GLU A 156 3.51 2.64 11.71
N ARG A 157 3.28 3.94 11.45
CA ARG A 157 3.34 4.52 10.09
C ARG A 157 4.69 4.34 9.44
N THR A 158 5.77 4.61 10.18
CA THR A 158 7.13 4.49 9.66
C THR A 158 7.47 3.07 9.26
N ASP A 159 7.20 2.11 10.12
CA ASP A 159 7.47 0.68 9.86
C ASP A 159 6.63 0.16 8.69
N ARG A 160 5.37 0.62 8.59
CA ARG A 160 4.49 0.29 7.46
C ARG A 160 5.02 0.85 6.15
N ARG A 161 5.53 2.08 6.13
CA ARG A 161 6.12 2.68 4.94
C ARG A 161 7.36 1.91 4.52
N GLU A 162 8.27 1.59 5.43
CA GLU A 162 9.47 0.78 5.15
C GLU A 162 9.10 -0.59 4.57
N LEU A 163 8.05 -1.24 5.11
CA LEU A 163 7.51 -2.47 4.56
C LEU A 163 7.00 -2.28 3.14
N LEU A 164 6.21 -1.23 2.89
CA LEU A 164 5.65 -0.95 1.56
C LEU A 164 6.74 -0.61 0.54
N GLU A 165 7.78 0.12 0.92
CA GLU A 165 8.94 0.38 0.07
C GLU A 165 9.69 -0.91 -0.28
N ARG A 166 9.92 -1.79 0.71
CA ARG A 166 10.54 -3.10 0.50
C ARG A 166 9.73 -3.97 -0.47
N VAL A 167 8.42 -4.09 -0.22
CA VAL A 167 7.49 -4.82 -1.08
C VAL A 167 7.43 -4.20 -2.47
N GLY A 168 7.40 -2.89 -2.56
CA GLY A 168 7.40 -2.17 -3.82
C GLY A 168 8.62 -2.48 -4.69
N ARG A 169 9.82 -2.56 -4.09
CA ARG A 169 11.03 -2.97 -4.80
C ARG A 169 10.95 -4.43 -5.27
N GLN A 170 10.35 -5.31 -4.50
CA GLN A 170 10.16 -6.71 -4.89
C GLN A 170 9.18 -6.86 -6.05
N ILE A 171 8.04 -6.18 -6.00
CA ILE A 171 7.02 -6.20 -7.07
C ILE A 171 7.58 -5.64 -8.39
N ASN A 172 8.40 -4.59 -8.32
CA ASN A 172 8.89 -3.86 -9.48
C ASN A 172 10.30 -4.28 -9.94
N ARG A 173 10.82 -5.40 -9.43
CA ARG A 173 12.07 -5.96 -9.94
C ARG A 173 11.90 -6.41 -11.39
N PRO A 174 12.90 -6.25 -12.25
CA PRO A 174 12.85 -6.77 -13.61
C PRO A 174 12.82 -8.29 -13.61
N THR A 175 12.13 -8.88 -14.59
CA THR A 175 12.15 -10.32 -14.83
C THR A 175 13.55 -10.77 -15.22
N THR A 176 14.10 -11.75 -14.53
CA THR A 176 15.45 -12.27 -14.76
C THR A 176 15.47 -13.64 -15.44
N SER A 177 14.33 -14.33 -15.49
CA SER A 177 14.18 -15.66 -16.08
C SER A 177 13.43 -15.60 -17.41
N ASP A 178 14.01 -16.25 -18.43
CA ASP A 178 13.33 -16.49 -19.72
C ASP A 178 12.36 -17.70 -19.65
N ALA A 179 12.31 -18.39 -18.51
CA ALA A 179 11.43 -19.53 -18.33
C ALA A 179 9.98 -19.06 -18.10
N ASP A 180 9.04 -19.68 -18.82
CA ASP A 180 7.62 -19.39 -18.75
C ASP A 180 6.85 -20.63 -18.26
N TRP A 181 6.73 -20.75 -16.93
CA TRP A 181 5.92 -21.81 -16.31
C TRP A 181 5.24 -21.31 -15.04
N VAL A 182 4.06 -21.87 -14.76
CA VAL A 182 3.32 -21.71 -13.51
C VAL A 182 3.07 -23.08 -12.92
N ARG A 183 3.33 -23.24 -11.62
CA ARG A 183 3.09 -24.47 -10.87
C ARG A 183 2.20 -24.19 -9.66
N LEU A 184 1.16 -24.99 -9.50
CA LEU A 184 0.39 -25.04 -8.28
C LEU A 184 0.74 -26.31 -7.50
N THR A 185 1.28 -26.15 -6.29
CA THR A 185 1.60 -27.24 -5.37
C THR A 185 0.60 -27.22 -4.23
N THR A 186 -0.05 -28.35 -3.98
CA THR A 186 -1.01 -28.50 -2.90
C THR A 186 -0.31 -29.03 -1.65
N LEU A 187 -0.45 -28.32 -0.54
CA LEU A 187 0.16 -28.68 0.75
C LEU A 187 -0.87 -29.28 1.70
N GLY A 188 -2.14 -29.09 1.43
CA GLY A 188 -3.29 -29.62 2.17
C GLY A 188 -4.58 -29.48 1.39
N CYS A 189 -5.73 -29.83 1.99
CA CYS A 189 -7.07 -29.71 1.41
C CYS A 189 -7.37 -30.64 0.21
N CYS A 190 -6.41 -31.40 -0.29
CA CYS A 190 -6.64 -32.29 -1.41
C CYS A 190 -7.35 -33.58 -0.99
N ARG A 191 -8.62 -33.73 -1.43
CA ARG A 191 -9.51 -34.88 -1.12
C ARG A 191 -9.91 -34.97 0.35
N GLU A 192 -9.83 -33.87 1.09
CA GLU A 192 -10.25 -33.73 2.49
C GLU A 192 -10.79 -32.33 2.75
N VAL A 193 -11.46 -32.14 3.89
CA VAL A 193 -11.91 -30.84 4.39
C VAL A 193 -10.89 -30.33 5.42
N GLY A 194 -10.57 -29.04 5.36
CA GLY A 194 -9.64 -28.37 6.27
C GLY A 194 -8.18 -28.35 5.79
N ARG A 195 -7.32 -27.73 6.56
CA ARG A 195 -5.89 -27.45 6.29
C ARG A 195 -5.61 -26.94 4.87
N ALA A 196 -6.45 -26.01 4.39
CA ALA A 196 -6.26 -25.42 3.06
C ALA A 196 -4.91 -24.72 2.98
N SER A 197 -4.09 -25.13 2.02
CA SER A 197 -2.79 -24.51 1.79
C SER A 197 -2.25 -24.89 0.42
N PHE A 198 -1.88 -23.88 -0.37
CA PHE A 198 -1.39 -24.06 -1.74
C PHE A 198 -0.20 -23.15 -1.99
N ILE A 199 0.76 -23.59 -2.81
CA ILE A 199 1.82 -22.72 -3.31
C ILE A 199 1.64 -22.53 -4.81
N LEU A 200 1.52 -21.28 -5.22
CA LEU A 200 1.63 -20.86 -6.61
C LEU A 200 3.06 -20.41 -6.85
N SER A 201 3.75 -21.10 -7.73
CA SER A 201 5.15 -20.81 -8.08
C SER A 201 5.27 -20.42 -9.54
N THR A 202 6.13 -19.45 -9.78
CA THR A 202 6.71 -19.10 -11.08
C THR A 202 8.23 -19.27 -11.00
N PRO A 203 9.00 -19.06 -12.07
CA PRO A 203 10.46 -19.09 -12.00
C PRO A 203 11.05 -18.14 -10.94
N GLU A 204 10.35 -17.04 -10.62
CA GLU A 204 10.87 -15.95 -9.81
C GLU A 204 10.07 -15.66 -8.54
N SER A 205 8.89 -16.25 -8.38
CA SER A 205 8.01 -15.94 -7.26
C SER A 205 7.31 -17.18 -6.72
N ARG A 206 7.09 -17.19 -5.41
CA ARG A 206 6.32 -18.19 -4.69
C ARG A 206 5.31 -17.50 -3.79
N ILE A 207 4.04 -17.80 -4.00
CA ILE A 207 2.93 -17.24 -3.24
C ILE A 207 2.26 -18.38 -2.49
N LEU A 208 2.20 -18.29 -1.16
CA LEU A 208 1.40 -19.18 -0.34
C LEU A 208 -0.05 -18.68 -0.31
N ILE A 209 -0.98 -19.52 -0.69
CA ILE A 209 -2.42 -19.24 -0.65
C ILE A 209 -3.01 -20.07 0.47
N ASP A 210 -3.51 -19.42 1.50
CA ASP A 210 -4.00 -19.97 2.76
C ASP A 210 -2.96 -20.77 3.54
N CYS A 211 -3.15 -20.86 4.85
CA CYS A 211 -2.39 -21.73 5.73
C CYS A 211 -3.30 -22.10 6.92
N GLY A 212 -4.15 -23.06 6.70
CA GLY A 212 -5.20 -23.42 7.64
C GLY A 212 -4.92 -24.65 8.48
N ASP A 213 -5.75 -24.82 9.51
CA ASP A 213 -5.76 -26.01 10.36
C ASP A 213 -6.85 -26.98 9.90
N LYS A 214 -6.77 -28.25 10.34
CA LYS A 214 -7.79 -29.23 10.10
C LYS A 214 -8.73 -29.32 11.31
N PRO A 215 -9.98 -28.81 11.22
CA PRO A 215 -10.90 -28.84 12.34
C PRO A 215 -11.16 -30.25 12.83
N GLY A 216 -11.03 -30.46 14.15
CA GLY A 216 -11.29 -31.72 14.82
C GLY A 216 -10.22 -32.81 14.66
N ALA A 217 -9.06 -32.48 14.08
CA ALA A 217 -7.92 -33.39 14.01
C ALA A 217 -6.71 -32.76 14.72
N GLU A 218 -6.17 -33.39 15.74
CA GLU A 218 -4.99 -32.91 16.43
C GLU A 218 -3.72 -33.16 15.59
N GLY A 219 -2.94 -32.09 15.33
CA GLY A 219 -1.63 -32.19 14.69
C GLY A 219 -1.65 -32.38 13.17
N GLU A 220 -2.80 -32.38 12.52
CA GLU A 220 -2.88 -32.46 11.06
C GLU A 220 -2.76 -31.06 10.42
N VAL A 221 -1.54 -30.63 10.15
CA VAL A 221 -1.19 -29.36 9.52
C VAL A 221 -0.84 -29.55 8.04
N PRO A 222 -0.82 -28.47 7.22
CA PRO A 222 -0.29 -28.53 5.85
C PRO A 222 1.17 -28.99 5.80
N TYR A 223 1.58 -29.58 4.70
CA TYR A 223 2.96 -30.08 4.49
C TYR A 223 3.92 -28.91 4.19
N LEU A 224 4.15 -28.03 5.16
CA LEU A 224 5.02 -26.85 4.98
C LEU A 224 6.52 -27.16 4.91
N GLN A 225 6.94 -28.36 5.28
CA GLN A 225 8.35 -28.81 5.30
C GLN A 225 8.81 -29.37 3.94
N VAL A 226 8.35 -28.76 2.85
CA VAL A 226 8.78 -29.11 1.49
C VAL A 226 9.65 -28.01 0.90
N PRO A 227 10.51 -28.32 -0.09
CA PRO A 227 11.39 -27.31 -0.70
C PRO A 227 10.66 -26.14 -1.32
N GLU A 228 9.44 -26.35 -1.78
CA GLU A 228 8.57 -25.33 -2.35
C GLU A 228 8.01 -24.36 -1.31
N ALA A 229 8.03 -24.76 -0.01
CA ALA A 229 7.55 -23.96 1.11
C ALA A 229 8.69 -23.59 2.07
N LEU A 230 8.61 -23.98 3.35
CA LEU A 230 9.54 -23.54 4.40
C LEU A 230 10.86 -24.31 4.47
N ALA A 231 11.01 -25.46 3.81
CA ALA A 231 12.26 -26.22 3.88
C ALA A 231 13.46 -25.48 3.22
N ALA A 232 13.21 -24.53 2.32
CA ALA A 232 14.23 -23.66 1.75
C ALA A 232 14.51 -22.40 2.60
N GLY A 233 13.85 -22.27 3.74
CA GLY A 233 13.93 -21.11 4.64
C GLY A 233 12.68 -20.21 4.59
N PRO A 234 12.51 -19.33 5.58
CA PRO A 234 11.33 -18.47 5.70
C PRO A 234 11.14 -17.52 4.51
N ASN A 235 12.24 -17.04 3.94
CA ASN A 235 12.24 -16.14 2.80
C ASN A 235 12.03 -16.86 1.44
N SER A 236 11.67 -18.14 1.46
CA SER A 236 11.33 -18.89 0.24
C SER A 236 9.93 -18.56 -0.29
N ILE A 237 9.11 -17.85 0.49
CA ILE A 237 7.77 -17.40 0.16
C ILE A 237 7.81 -15.87 0.01
N ASP A 238 7.46 -15.37 -1.16
CA ASP A 238 7.45 -13.92 -1.45
C ASP A 238 6.21 -13.22 -0.88
N ALA A 239 5.07 -13.93 -0.83
CA ALA A 239 3.83 -13.37 -0.30
C ALA A 239 2.89 -14.46 0.23
N VAL A 240 2.03 -14.08 1.18
CA VAL A 240 0.91 -14.91 1.66
C VAL A 240 -0.41 -14.23 1.29
N VAL A 241 -1.29 -14.97 0.63
CA VAL A 241 -2.64 -14.51 0.28
C VAL A 241 -3.65 -15.31 1.08
N LEU A 242 -4.43 -14.63 1.91
CA LEU A 242 -5.53 -15.23 2.63
C LEU A 242 -6.83 -15.05 1.86
N THR A 243 -7.51 -16.15 1.53
CA THR A 243 -8.80 -16.10 0.82
C THR A 243 -9.92 -15.60 1.72
N HIS A 244 -9.97 -16.09 2.96
CA HIS A 244 -10.95 -15.67 3.96
C HIS A 244 -10.54 -16.12 5.38
N ALA A 245 -11.26 -15.63 6.41
CA ALA A 245 -10.87 -15.72 7.81
C ALA A 245 -11.25 -17.04 8.52
N HIS A 246 -11.80 -18.04 7.85
CA HIS A 246 -12.07 -19.33 8.50
C HIS A 246 -10.77 -20.01 8.93
N LEU A 247 -10.79 -20.72 10.06
CA LEU A 247 -9.59 -21.32 10.67
C LEU A 247 -8.94 -22.39 9.80
N ASP A 248 -9.69 -23.12 9.02
CA ASP A 248 -9.17 -24.08 8.05
C ASP A 248 -8.46 -23.45 6.85
N HIS A 249 -8.44 -22.10 6.79
CA HIS A 249 -7.69 -21.28 5.83
C HIS A 249 -6.65 -20.37 6.49
N SER A 250 -6.89 -19.86 7.70
CA SER A 250 -6.11 -18.78 8.32
C SER A 250 -5.31 -19.18 9.57
N ALA A 251 -5.68 -20.26 10.27
CA ALA A 251 -5.23 -20.53 11.65
C ALA A 251 -3.70 -20.63 11.80
N LEU A 252 -2.96 -21.06 10.78
CA LEU A 252 -1.52 -21.27 10.84
C LEU A 252 -0.70 -20.13 10.22
N ILE A 253 -1.33 -19.10 9.66
CA ILE A 253 -0.61 -17.92 9.15
C ILE A 253 0.28 -17.28 10.22
N PRO A 254 -0.14 -17.08 11.48
CA PRO A 254 0.72 -16.53 12.52
C PRO A 254 1.99 -17.35 12.80
N ILE A 255 1.95 -18.65 12.52
CA ILE A 255 3.12 -19.54 12.71
C ILE A 255 4.21 -19.23 11.70
N LEU A 256 3.87 -18.77 10.49
CA LEU A 256 4.86 -18.39 9.47
C LEU A 256 5.78 -17.27 9.99
N PHE A 257 5.22 -16.27 10.66
CA PHE A 257 5.99 -15.18 11.28
C PHE A 257 6.89 -15.70 12.42
N LYS A 258 6.41 -16.66 13.21
CA LYS A 258 7.24 -17.32 14.23
C LYS A 258 8.45 -18.05 13.63
N TYR A 259 8.35 -18.53 12.40
CA TYR A 259 9.44 -19.15 11.66
C TYR A 259 10.26 -18.18 10.83
N GLY A 260 10.00 -16.86 10.94
CA GLY A 260 10.82 -15.83 10.33
C GLY A 260 10.35 -15.36 8.96
N TYR A 261 9.10 -15.66 8.57
CA TYR A 261 8.47 -15.00 7.41
C TYR A 261 8.27 -13.52 7.75
N ASP A 262 8.69 -12.63 6.87
CA ASP A 262 8.68 -11.17 7.06
C ASP A 262 8.13 -10.40 5.83
N GLY A 263 7.52 -11.13 4.87
CA GLY A 263 6.93 -10.59 3.64
C GLY A 263 5.54 -10.03 3.79
#